data_3562672f646adb465017fd80410e6b07
#
_entry.id   3562672f646adb465017fd80410e6b07
#
_cell.length_a   1.000
_cell.length_b   1.000
_cell.length_c   1.000
_cell.angle_alpha   90.00
_cell.angle_beta   90.00
_cell.angle_gamma   90.00
#
_symmetry.space_group_name_H-M   'P 1'
#
loop_
_entity.id
_entity.type
_entity.pdbx_description
1 polymer ?
#
loop_
_entity_poly.entity_id
_entity_poly.type
_entity_poly.pdbx_seq_one_letter_code
_entity_poly.pdbx_strand_id
1 'polypeptide(L)'
;GVIQIDDGYQKMDGDWTANEKFPDGMASVAEAVREAGCTPGVWFAPLMIMPEHPWAKANPEAIQKDAGGLERFMNPNPFHPAGAHWINPDHPKSKEFLYDIIHDARERGYGYIKIDFNGIGNRFVDPTKTRLQIFRELYALYREAAGEEMYMLSCLGQPTRGVIGYIDAARVGPDSHPAHFNHCLDSVLRFQIFDNVWWQNDPDVSYLAPKLESRRVGFTPQGEGMWRTWHAINTLVGGTAMISEPINKDDV
;
A
#
# COMPACT_ATOMS: atom_id res chain seq x y z
N GLY A 1 -16.19 4.42 9.98
CA GLY A 1 -15.01 3.60 9.85
C GLY A 1 -14.66 3.33 8.39
N VAL A 2 -13.51 2.74 8.14
CA VAL A 2 -13.05 2.33 6.81
C VAL A 2 -13.08 0.82 6.70
N ILE A 3 -13.56 0.28 5.56
CA ILE A 3 -13.39 -1.13 5.19
C ILE A 3 -12.50 -1.15 3.96
N GLN A 4 -11.27 -1.65 4.11
CA GLN A 4 -10.27 -1.70 3.06
C GLN A 4 -10.15 -3.12 2.49
N ILE A 5 -10.16 -3.22 1.17
CA ILE A 5 -9.78 -4.44 0.45
C ILE A 5 -8.28 -4.33 0.15
N ASP A 6 -7.51 -5.25 0.73
CA ASP A 6 -6.05 -5.31 0.54
C ASP A 6 -5.69 -6.17 -0.69
N ASP A 7 -4.39 -6.47 -0.89
CA ASP A 7 -3.85 -7.25 -1.99
C ASP A 7 -4.61 -8.56 -2.26
N GLY A 8 -4.78 -8.92 -3.53
CA GLY A 8 -5.40 -10.17 -3.99
C GLY A 8 -6.80 -10.02 -4.57
N TYR A 9 -7.29 -8.80 -4.82
CA TYR A 9 -8.54 -8.54 -5.54
C TYR A 9 -8.32 -8.34 -7.05
N GLN A 10 -7.14 -7.87 -7.43
CA GLN A 10 -6.76 -7.53 -8.79
C GLN A 10 -6.47 -8.78 -9.64
N LYS A 11 -6.60 -8.64 -10.94
CA LYS A 11 -6.24 -9.70 -11.90
C LYS A 11 -4.75 -9.97 -11.92
N MET A 12 -3.96 -8.90 -11.91
CA MET A 12 -2.50 -8.96 -11.87
C MET A 12 -1.92 -7.58 -11.50
N ASP A 13 -0.65 -7.54 -11.13
CA ASP A 13 0.03 -6.26 -10.93
C ASP A 13 0.02 -5.45 -12.23
N GLY A 14 -0.49 -4.23 -12.15
CA GLY A 14 -0.76 -3.34 -13.28
C GLY A 14 -2.18 -3.38 -13.82
N ASP A 15 -2.92 -4.49 -13.66
CA ASP A 15 -4.36 -4.59 -13.98
C ASP A 15 -5.17 -4.64 -12.68
N TRP A 16 -5.61 -3.49 -12.23
CA TRP A 16 -6.35 -3.27 -10.98
C TRP A 16 -7.86 -3.48 -11.12
N THR A 17 -8.28 -4.23 -12.14
CA THR A 17 -9.65 -4.69 -12.27
C THR A 17 -9.88 -5.96 -11.42
N ALA A 18 -11.13 -6.17 -11.03
CA ALA A 18 -11.51 -7.31 -10.19
C ALA A 18 -11.19 -8.68 -10.83
N ASN A 19 -10.67 -9.60 -10.03
CA ASN A 19 -10.55 -11.00 -10.41
C ASN A 19 -11.84 -11.78 -10.09
N GLU A 20 -11.80 -13.10 -10.25
CA GLU A 20 -12.94 -13.99 -10.06
C GLU A 20 -13.53 -14.03 -8.64
N LYS A 21 -12.79 -13.55 -7.64
CA LYS A 21 -13.30 -13.43 -6.26
C LYS A 21 -14.32 -12.31 -6.11
N PHE A 22 -14.32 -11.36 -7.04
CA PHE A 22 -15.19 -10.19 -7.03
C PHE A 22 -15.94 -10.10 -8.38
N PRO A 23 -16.88 -11.03 -8.65
CA PRO A 23 -17.50 -11.17 -9.96
C PRO A 23 -18.32 -9.94 -10.39
N ASP A 24 -18.85 -9.19 -9.42
CA ASP A 24 -19.62 -7.95 -9.69
C ASP A 24 -18.74 -6.70 -9.79
N GLY A 25 -17.42 -6.88 -9.71
CA GLY A 25 -16.42 -5.82 -9.83
C GLY A 25 -16.21 -4.99 -8.56
N MET A 26 -15.15 -4.19 -8.57
CA MET A 26 -14.74 -3.41 -7.38
C MET A 26 -15.65 -2.22 -7.08
N ALA A 27 -16.41 -1.72 -8.05
CA ALA A 27 -17.40 -0.65 -7.82
C ALA A 27 -18.56 -1.13 -6.95
N SER A 28 -19.03 -2.37 -7.14
CA SER A 28 -20.08 -2.98 -6.32
C SER A 28 -19.63 -3.18 -4.87
N VAL A 29 -18.35 -3.52 -4.65
CA VAL A 29 -17.76 -3.60 -3.32
C VAL A 29 -17.76 -2.24 -2.62
N ALA A 30 -17.36 -1.19 -3.35
CA ALA A 30 -17.37 0.17 -2.80
C ALA A 30 -18.79 0.63 -2.44
N GLU A 31 -19.78 0.29 -3.26
CA GLU A 31 -21.20 0.59 -2.98
C GLU A 31 -21.69 -0.12 -1.73
N ALA A 32 -21.46 -1.44 -1.62
CA ALA A 32 -21.87 -2.22 -0.46
C ALA A 32 -21.25 -1.72 0.85
N VAL A 33 -19.99 -1.29 0.81
CA VAL A 33 -19.31 -0.69 1.98
C VAL A 33 -19.95 0.65 2.37
N ARG A 34 -20.32 1.49 1.40
CA ARG A 34 -21.02 2.75 1.66
C ARG A 34 -22.42 2.51 2.23
N GLU A 35 -23.17 1.55 1.70
CA GLU A 35 -24.48 1.16 2.22
C GLU A 35 -24.41 0.68 3.67
N ALA A 36 -23.29 0.04 4.06
CA ALA A 36 -23.00 -0.33 5.44
C ALA A 36 -22.58 0.86 6.33
N GLY A 37 -22.57 2.09 5.81
CA GLY A 37 -22.20 3.30 6.56
C GLY A 37 -20.70 3.46 6.78
N CYS A 38 -19.87 2.79 5.98
CA CYS A 38 -18.40 2.85 6.05
C CYS A 38 -17.81 3.52 4.80
N THR A 39 -16.58 3.99 4.92
CA THR A 39 -15.78 4.46 3.78
C THR A 39 -15.12 3.27 3.07
N PRO A 40 -15.34 3.07 1.78
CA PRO A 40 -14.64 2.02 1.05
C PRO A 40 -13.17 2.37 0.84
N GLY A 41 -12.30 1.42 1.13
CA GLY A 41 -10.86 1.52 0.92
C GLY A 41 -10.33 0.44 -0.02
N VAL A 42 -9.27 0.75 -0.75
CA VAL A 42 -8.62 -0.20 -1.66
C VAL A 42 -7.11 -0.03 -1.66
N TRP A 43 -6.40 -1.14 -1.80
CA TRP A 43 -4.94 -1.21 -1.89
C TRP A 43 -4.47 -1.18 -3.34
N PHE A 44 -3.31 -0.54 -3.57
CA PHE A 44 -2.61 -0.51 -4.85
C PHE A 44 -1.09 -0.62 -4.65
N ALA A 45 -0.42 -1.23 -5.61
CA ALA A 45 1.02 -1.14 -5.82
C ALA A 45 1.31 -0.51 -7.21
N PRO A 46 1.07 0.79 -7.40
CA PRO A 46 0.98 1.39 -8.74
C PRO A 46 2.26 1.29 -9.56
N LEU A 47 3.42 1.21 -8.91
CA LEU A 47 4.71 1.05 -9.60
C LEU A 47 5.02 -0.39 -10.00
N MET A 48 4.23 -1.37 -9.54
CA MET A 48 4.43 -2.77 -9.91
C MET A 48 3.60 -3.13 -11.13
N ILE A 49 4.20 -3.87 -12.06
CA ILE A 49 3.55 -4.31 -13.28
C ILE A 49 4.09 -5.68 -13.71
N MET A 50 3.21 -6.60 -14.05
CA MET A 50 3.65 -7.89 -14.58
C MET A 50 4.27 -7.75 -15.98
N PRO A 51 5.30 -8.55 -16.31
CA PRO A 51 5.92 -8.54 -17.64
C PRO A 51 4.94 -8.78 -18.78
N GLU A 52 3.89 -9.58 -18.51
CA GLU A 52 2.85 -9.93 -19.49
C GLU A 52 1.85 -8.81 -19.73
N HIS A 53 1.80 -7.79 -18.88
CA HIS A 53 0.84 -6.70 -19.00
C HIS A 53 1.01 -5.96 -20.34
N PRO A 54 -0.08 -5.70 -21.10
CA PRO A 54 0.00 -5.08 -22.42
C PRO A 54 0.74 -3.73 -22.43
N TRP A 55 0.51 -2.92 -21.39
CA TRP A 55 1.19 -1.64 -21.25
C TRP A 55 2.71 -1.80 -21.06
N ALA A 56 3.16 -2.77 -20.25
CA ALA A 56 4.59 -3.02 -20.05
C ALA A 56 5.26 -3.46 -21.35
N LYS A 57 4.63 -4.36 -22.11
CA LYS A 57 5.13 -4.81 -23.41
C LYS A 57 5.20 -3.68 -24.44
N ALA A 58 4.26 -2.75 -24.41
CA ALA A 58 4.20 -1.61 -25.32
C ALA A 58 5.16 -0.47 -24.92
N ASN A 59 5.65 -0.45 -23.69
CA ASN A 59 6.45 0.65 -23.14
C ASN A 59 7.69 0.16 -22.34
N PRO A 60 8.56 -0.67 -22.92
CA PRO A 60 9.73 -1.22 -22.22
C PRO A 60 10.70 -0.13 -21.76
N GLU A 61 10.71 1.03 -22.42
CA GLU A 61 11.50 2.20 -22.04
C GLU A 61 11.03 2.85 -20.73
N ALA A 62 9.77 2.62 -20.35
CA ALA A 62 9.17 3.12 -19.12
C ALA A 62 9.36 2.19 -17.90
N ILE A 63 10.05 1.07 -18.06
CA ILE A 63 10.42 0.19 -16.96
C ILE A 63 11.68 0.72 -16.27
N GLN A 64 11.69 0.69 -14.94
CA GLN A 64 12.87 1.11 -14.17
C GLN A 64 14.09 0.27 -14.50
N LYS A 65 15.25 0.92 -14.51
CA LYS A 65 16.55 0.25 -14.69
C LYS A 65 17.43 0.49 -13.47
N ASP A 66 18.27 -0.48 -13.17
CA ASP A 66 19.31 -0.36 -12.15
C ASP A 66 20.48 0.53 -12.65
N ALA A 67 21.50 0.68 -11.83
CA ALA A 67 22.70 1.44 -12.18
C ALA A 67 23.46 0.84 -13.39
N GLY A 68 23.36 -0.47 -13.61
CA GLY A 68 23.93 -1.18 -14.76
C GLY A 68 23.11 -1.06 -16.05
N GLY A 69 21.88 -0.56 -15.97
CA GLY A 69 20.95 -0.45 -17.09
C GLY A 69 20.07 -1.68 -17.30
N LEU A 70 20.11 -2.65 -16.37
CA LEU A 70 19.23 -3.80 -16.38
C LEU A 70 17.87 -3.40 -15.81
N GLU A 71 16.80 -3.97 -16.36
CA GLU A 71 15.45 -3.75 -15.85
C GLU A 71 15.33 -4.21 -14.39
N ARG A 72 14.74 -3.36 -13.54
CA ARG A 72 14.42 -3.75 -12.17
C ARG A 72 13.28 -4.75 -12.19
N PHE A 73 13.57 -5.91 -11.65
CA PHE A 73 12.63 -7.00 -11.57
C PHE A 73 12.59 -7.59 -10.17
N MET A 74 11.40 -7.77 -9.63
CA MET A 74 11.17 -8.54 -8.43
C MET A 74 11.02 -10.02 -8.82
N ASN A 75 11.88 -10.85 -8.29
CA ASN A 75 11.83 -12.29 -8.56
C ASN A 75 10.50 -12.89 -8.09
N PRO A 76 10.03 -13.95 -8.76
CA PRO A 76 8.87 -14.71 -8.32
C PRO A 76 8.94 -15.08 -6.83
N ASN A 77 7.85 -14.92 -6.15
CA ASN A 77 7.69 -15.25 -4.74
C ASN A 77 6.23 -15.71 -4.48
N PRO A 78 5.90 -16.24 -3.29
CA PRO A 78 4.55 -16.74 -3.03
C PRO A 78 3.41 -15.74 -3.21
N PHE A 79 3.69 -14.44 -3.10
CA PHE A 79 2.68 -13.37 -3.26
C PHE A 79 2.60 -12.87 -4.70
N HIS A 80 3.73 -12.90 -5.42
CA HIS A 80 3.86 -12.49 -6.82
C HIS A 80 4.51 -13.61 -7.62
N PRO A 81 3.77 -14.67 -7.97
CA PRO A 81 4.33 -15.89 -8.58
C PRO A 81 5.00 -15.67 -9.94
N ALA A 82 4.60 -14.65 -10.68
CA ALA A 82 5.22 -14.29 -11.97
C ALA A 82 6.36 -13.27 -11.81
N GLY A 83 6.59 -12.74 -10.60
CA GLY A 83 7.43 -11.57 -10.39
C GLY A 83 6.79 -10.30 -10.92
N ALA A 84 7.49 -9.19 -10.81
CA ALA A 84 7.03 -7.91 -11.33
C ALA A 84 8.17 -7.02 -11.80
N HIS A 85 7.95 -6.26 -12.85
CA HIS A 85 8.74 -5.08 -13.20
C HIS A 85 8.34 -3.88 -12.35
N TRP A 86 9.20 -2.87 -12.33
CA TRP A 86 8.95 -1.60 -11.68
C TRP A 86 8.81 -0.50 -12.73
N ILE A 87 7.69 0.20 -12.74
CA ILE A 87 7.44 1.35 -13.61
C ILE A 87 8.34 2.51 -13.21
N ASN A 88 8.97 3.18 -14.18
CA ASN A 88 9.75 4.40 -13.92
C ASN A 88 8.80 5.61 -13.85
N PRO A 89 8.56 6.20 -12.66
CA PRO A 89 7.59 7.28 -12.50
C PRO A 89 8.00 8.59 -13.18
N ASP A 90 9.28 8.76 -13.52
CA ASP A 90 9.78 9.94 -14.22
C ASP A 90 9.55 9.89 -15.74
N HIS A 91 9.18 8.73 -16.28
CA HIS A 91 8.91 8.59 -17.69
C HIS A 91 7.54 9.20 -18.07
N PRO A 92 7.43 10.03 -19.14
CA PRO A 92 6.17 10.71 -19.49
C PRO A 92 4.97 9.78 -19.64
N LYS A 93 5.14 8.62 -20.30
CA LYS A 93 4.06 7.62 -20.45
C LYS A 93 3.62 6.98 -19.15
N SER A 94 4.49 6.93 -18.16
CA SER A 94 4.14 6.41 -16.83
C SER A 94 3.19 7.33 -16.08
N LYS A 95 3.31 8.64 -16.27
CA LYS A 95 2.50 9.63 -15.56
C LYS A 95 1.01 9.46 -15.84
N GLU A 96 0.64 9.30 -17.11
CA GLU A 96 -0.74 9.05 -17.51
C GLU A 96 -1.25 7.73 -16.91
N PHE A 97 -0.50 6.65 -17.09
CA PHE A 97 -0.87 5.33 -16.58
C PHE A 97 -1.05 5.32 -15.04
N LEU A 98 -0.13 5.95 -14.31
CA LEU A 98 -0.17 6.02 -12.85
C LEU A 98 -1.30 6.94 -12.35
N TYR A 99 -1.58 8.03 -13.07
CA TYR A 99 -2.72 8.89 -12.79
C TYR A 99 -4.03 8.13 -12.93
N ASP A 100 -4.20 7.40 -14.03
CA ASP A 100 -5.43 6.68 -14.35
C ASP A 100 -5.74 5.60 -13.29
N ILE A 101 -4.73 4.90 -12.75
CA ILE A 101 -4.92 3.90 -11.68
C ILE A 101 -5.62 4.54 -10.45
N ILE A 102 -5.13 5.68 -10.01
CA ILE A 102 -5.65 6.33 -8.80
C ILE A 102 -6.98 7.03 -9.08
N HIS A 103 -7.08 7.71 -10.22
CA HIS A 103 -8.31 8.37 -10.66
C HIS A 103 -9.47 7.38 -10.81
N ASP A 104 -9.21 6.20 -11.40
CA ASP A 104 -10.21 5.15 -11.58
C ASP A 104 -10.75 4.62 -10.23
N ALA A 105 -9.89 4.52 -9.20
CA ALA A 105 -10.36 4.19 -7.85
C ALA A 105 -11.36 5.25 -7.32
N ARG A 106 -11.07 6.52 -7.52
CA ARG A 106 -11.97 7.61 -7.16
C ARG A 106 -13.30 7.53 -7.91
N GLU A 107 -13.27 7.31 -9.21
CA GLU A 107 -14.48 7.19 -10.04
C GLU A 107 -15.34 5.96 -9.64
N ARG A 108 -14.72 4.90 -9.15
CA ARG A 108 -15.41 3.73 -8.57
C ARG A 108 -16.01 4.03 -7.19
N GLY A 109 -15.76 5.21 -6.62
CA GLY A 109 -16.35 5.67 -5.36
C GLY A 109 -15.58 5.26 -4.11
N TYR A 110 -14.30 4.93 -4.23
CA TYR A 110 -13.44 4.75 -3.08
C TYR A 110 -13.11 6.09 -2.43
N GLY A 111 -13.13 6.13 -1.09
CA GLY A 111 -12.77 7.31 -0.29
C GLY A 111 -11.44 7.13 0.46
N TYR A 112 -10.83 5.96 0.35
CA TYR A 112 -9.55 5.62 0.99
C TYR A 112 -8.70 4.77 0.06
N ILE A 113 -7.40 5.10 -0.06
CA ILE A 113 -6.44 4.28 -0.80
C ILE A 113 -5.19 4.01 0.04
N LYS A 114 -4.71 2.76 -0.02
CA LYS A 114 -3.39 2.35 0.49
C LYS A 114 -2.46 2.14 -0.69
N ILE A 115 -1.39 2.91 -0.74
CA ILE A 115 -0.40 2.89 -1.82
C ILE A 115 0.86 2.20 -1.33
N ASP A 116 1.20 1.09 -1.94
CA ASP A 116 2.31 0.22 -1.52
C ASP A 116 3.38 0.08 -2.62
N PHE A 117 4.50 -0.55 -2.28
CA PHE A 117 5.60 -0.89 -3.19
C PHE A 117 6.10 0.27 -4.06
N ASN A 118 6.18 1.49 -3.52
CA ASN A 118 6.65 2.68 -4.25
C ASN A 118 8.19 2.77 -4.31
N GLY A 119 8.85 1.67 -4.63
CA GLY A 119 10.31 1.63 -4.76
C GLY A 119 10.80 2.38 -6.00
N ILE A 120 11.54 3.47 -5.82
CA ILE A 120 12.14 4.24 -6.92
C ILE A 120 13.58 3.79 -7.17
N GLY A 121 13.89 3.47 -8.42
CA GLY A 121 15.23 3.07 -8.88
C GLY A 121 16.26 4.19 -8.84
N ASN A 122 17.42 3.93 -9.44
CA ASN A 122 18.57 4.85 -9.46
C ASN A 122 18.77 5.55 -10.80
N ARG A 123 18.04 5.14 -11.84
CA ARG A 123 18.09 5.77 -13.16
C ARG A 123 16.77 6.45 -13.47
N PHE A 124 16.85 7.72 -13.78
CA PHE A 124 15.72 8.57 -14.14
C PHE A 124 15.83 9.00 -15.60
N VAL A 125 14.71 9.36 -16.20
CA VAL A 125 14.67 9.94 -17.55
C VAL A 125 15.36 11.30 -17.55
N ASP A 126 15.10 12.11 -16.49
CA ASP A 126 15.79 13.37 -16.24
C ASP A 126 16.93 13.18 -15.24
N PRO A 127 18.20 13.16 -15.69
CA PRO A 127 19.34 12.96 -14.82
C PRO A 127 19.63 14.15 -13.88
N THR A 128 18.95 15.28 -14.08
CA THR A 128 19.12 16.48 -13.22
C THR A 128 18.26 16.40 -11.97
N LYS A 129 17.28 15.50 -11.93
CA LYS A 129 16.42 15.31 -10.77
C LYS A 129 17.05 14.38 -9.74
N THR A 130 16.85 14.72 -8.48
CA THR A 130 17.14 13.81 -7.37
C THR A 130 16.01 12.80 -7.18
N ARG A 131 16.31 11.66 -6.54
CA ARG A 131 15.29 10.67 -6.15
C ARG A 131 14.15 11.30 -5.34
N LEU A 132 14.47 12.23 -4.46
CA LEU A 132 13.47 12.93 -3.65
C LEU A 132 12.52 13.78 -4.50
N GLN A 133 13.03 14.48 -5.51
CA GLN A 133 12.19 15.25 -6.44
C GLN A 133 11.26 14.35 -7.22
N ILE A 134 11.78 13.25 -7.79
CA ILE A 134 10.95 12.25 -8.51
C ILE A 134 9.85 11.70 -7.58
N PHE A 135 10.20 11.38 -6.35
CA PHE A 135 9.28 10.86 -5.37
C PHE A 135 8.17 11.88 -5.03
N ARG A 136 8.52 13.14 -4.86
CA ARG A 136 7.55 14.21 -4.64
C ARG A 136 6.63 14.44 -5.84
N GLU A 137 7.18 14.42 -7.05
CA GLU A 137 6.38 14.53 -8.27
C GLU A 137 5.39 13.36 -8.40
N LEU A 138 5.80 12.14 -8.06
CA LEU A 138 4.94 10.96 -8.04
C LEU A 138 3.77 11.12 -7.07
N TYR A 139 4.05 11.53 -5.82
CA TYR A 139 2.99 11.72 -4.83
C TYR A 139 2.10 12.93 -5.10
N ALA A 140 2.63 13.98 -5.72
CA ALA A 140 1.82 15.10 -6.24
C ALA A 140 0.83 14.60 -7.30
N LEU A 141 1.29 13.76 -8.24
CA LEU A 141 0.44 13.12 -9.27
C LEU A 141 -0.66 12.25 -8.64
N TYR A 142 -0.30 11.44 -7.65
CA TYR A 142 -1.29 10.61 -6.93
C TYR A 142 -2.34 11.46 -6.22
N ARG A 143 -1.92 12.54 -5.54
CA ARG A 143 -2.85 13.45 -4.87
C ARG A 143 -3.76 14.17 -5.87
N GLU A 144 -3.23 14.62 -7.01
CA GLU A 144 -4.03 15.21 -8.08
C GLU A 144 -5.10 14.22 -8.58
N ALA A 145 -4.74 12.97 -8.84
CA ALA A 145 -5.67 11.94 -9.29
C ALA A 145 -6.71 11.56 -8.24
N ALA A 146 -6.29 11.44 -6.98
CA ALA A 146 -7.15 11.13 -5.84
C ALA A 146 -8.11 12.27 -5.49
N GLY A 147 -7.72 13.53 -5.76
CA GLY A 147 -8.42 14.72 -5.26
C GLY A 147 -8.20 14.92 -3.77
N GLU A 148 -8.73 16.03 -3.23
CA GLU A 148 -8.51 16.43 -1.84
C GLU A 148 -9.27 15.56 -0.81
N GLU A 149 -10.41 14.98 -1.20
CA GLU A 149 -11.30 14.27 -0.30
C GLU A 149 -10.90 12.81 -0.03
N MET A 150 -10.09 12.22 -0.91
CA MET A 150 -9.68 10.82 -0.76
C MET A 150 -8.55 10.71 0.26
N TYR A 151 -8.77 9.92 1.32
CA TYR A 151 -7.74 9.61 2.31
C TYR A 151 -6.66 8.70 1.73
N MET A 152 -5.42 9.15 1.76
CA MET A 152 -4.28 8.46 1.15
C MET A 152 -3.29 7.98 2.22
N LEU A 153 -3.16 6.65 2.36
CA LEU A 153 -2.13 6.00 3.16
C LEU A 153 -0.93 5.61 2.27
N SER A 154 0.24 6.08 2.62
CA SER A 154 1.50 5.64 2.01
C SER A 154 2.11 4.46 2.78
N CYS A 155 2.19 3.29 2.15
CA CYS A 155 2.77 2.08 2.73
C CYS A 155 4.19 1.85 2.19
N LEU A 156 5.19 2.49 2.80
CA LEU A 156 6.58 2.44 2.35
C LEU A 156 7.50 1.64 3.28
N GLY A 157 6.94 1.05 4.34
CA GLY A 157 7.72 0.43 5.41
C GLY A 157 8.54 1.42 6.25
N GLN A 158 8.85 2.60 5.72
CA GLN A 158 9.40 3.75 6.43
C GLN A 158 8.99 5.04 5.71
N PRO A 159 8.27 5.97 6.37
CA PRO A 159 7.86 7.22 5.77
C PRO A 159 9.05 8.10 5.42
N THR A 160 8.97 8.76 4.29
CA THR A 160 10.03 9.65 3.80
C THR A 160 9.54 11.10 3.69
N ARG A 161 10.48 12.05 3.73
CA ARG A 161 10.18 13.49 3.55
C ARG A 161 9.51 13.80 2.20
N GLY A 162 9.62 12.89 1.23
CA GLY A 162 9.02 13.06 -0.10
C GLY A 162 7.50 13.06 -0.10
N VAL A 163 6.85 12.46 0.90
CA VAL A 163 5.39 12.34 0.96
C VAL A 163 4.70 13.45 1.76
N ILE A 164 5.46 14.25 2.51
CA ILE A 164 4.89 15.33 3.36
C ILE A 164 4.06 16.30 2.50
N GLY A 165 2.82 16.51 2.92
CA GLY A 165 1.86 17.39 2.26
C GLY A 165 1.06 16.74 1.13
N TYR A 166 1.29 15.46 0.82
CA TYR A 166 0.55 14.74 -0.21
C TYR A 166 -0.27 13.58 0.34
N ILE A 167 0.07 13.08 1.53
CA ILE A 167 -0.60 11.94 2.17
C ILE A 167 -1.26 12.35 3.48
N ASP A 168 -2.24 11.56 3.89
CA ASP A 168 -2.97 11.72 5.16
C ASP A 168 -2.38 10.81 6.23
N ALA A 169 -1.93 9.61 5.85
CA ALA A 169 -1.29 8.66 6.75
C ALA A 169 -0.06 7.98 6.13
N ALA A 170 0.83 7.50 6.98
CA ALA A 170 1.99 6.73 6.57
C ALA A 170 2.20 5.49 7.45
N ARG A 171 2.44 4.33 6.82
CA ARG A 171 2.96 3.15 7.48
C ARG A 171 4.33 3.47 8.06
N VAL A 172 4.49 3.34 9.36
CA VAL A 172 5.72 3.71 10.08
C VAL A 172 6.68 2.55 10.32
N GLY A 173 6.25 1.31 10.07
CA GLY A 173 7.05 0.10 10.26
C GLY A 173 6.80 -0.96 9.20
N PRO A 174 7.49 -2.10 9.31
CA PRO A 174 7.18 -3.28 8.49
C PRO A 174 5.81 -3.85 8.87
N ASP A 175 5.36 -4.85 8.11
CA ASP A 175 4.14 -5.59 8.45
C ASP A 175 4.23 -6.12 9.88
N SER A 176 3.12 -5.99 10.63
CA SER A 176 3.00 -6.40 12.03
C SER A 176 2.99 -7.92 12.16
N HIS A 177 4.12 -8.52 11.86
CA HIS A 177 4.39 -9.94 11.92
C HIS A 177 5.18 -10.26 13.18
N PRO A 178 4.93 -11.40 13.87
CA PRO A 178 5.69 -11.78 15.06
C PRO A 178 7.21 -11.71 14.91
N ALA A 179 7.74 -12.09 13.75
CA ALA A 179 9.17 -11.98 13.46
C ALA A 179 9.69 -10.53 13.39
N HIS A 180 8.80 -9.56 13.14
CA HIS A 180 9.13 -8.14 13.06
C HIS A 180 8.75 -7.34 14.30
N PHE A 181 8.23 -7.99 15.35
CA PHE A 181 7.62 -7.34 16.50
C PHE A 181 8.48 -6.22 17.10
N ASN A 182 9.75 -6.51 17.39
CA ASN A 182 10.66 -5.49 17.95
C ASN A 182 10.90 -4.33 16.96
N HIS A 183 10.98 -4.61 15.67
CA HIS A 183 11.14 -3.58 14.65
C HIS A 183 9.88 -2.71 14.53
N CYS A 184 8.69 -3.32 14.61
CA CYS A 184 7.43 -2.58 14.61
C CYS A 184 7.35 -1.65 15.82
N LEU A 185 7.66 -2.15 17.04
CA LEU A 185 7.67 -1.35 18.26
C LEU A 185 8.65 -0.17 18.16
N ASP A 186 9.88 -0.43 17.74
CA ASP A 186 10.91 0.59 17.60
C ASP A 186 10.47 1.68 16.59
N SER A 187 9.89 1.27 15.47
CA SER A 187 9.39 2.18 14.45
C SER A 187 8.24 3.06 14.96
N VAL A 188 7.24 2.47 15.60
CA VAL A 188 6.10 3.21 16.14
C VAL A 188 6.56 4.26 17.15
N LEU A 189 7.47 3.88 18.06
CA LEU A 189 8.01 4.79 19.08
C LEU A 189 8.86 5.91 18.45
N ARG A 190 9.66 5.62 17.44
CA ARG A 190 10.51 6.63 16.76
C ARG A 190 9.68 7.63 15.96
N PHE A 191 8.60 7.19 15.32
CA PHE A 191 7.77 8.04 14.49
C PHE A 191 6.66 8.76 15.25
N GLN A 192 6.48 8.48 16.54
CA GLN A 192 5.45 9.11 17.38
C GLN A 192 5.48 10.65 17.32
N ILE A 193 6.66 11.26 17.25
CA ILE A 193 6.82 12.71 17.19
C ILE A 193 6.26 13.35 15.92
N PHE A 194 5.98 12.56 14.88
CA PHE A 194 5.42 13.02 13.61
C PHE A 194 3.92 12.76 13.49
N ASP A 195 3.35 11.98 14.41
CA ASP A 195 1.94 11.63 14.41
C ASP A 195 1.07 12.88 14.53
N ASN A 196 0.12 13.03 13.61
CA ASN A 196 -0.75 14.19 13.48
C ASN A 196 -0.02 15.55 13.30
N VAL A 197 1.29 15.52 12.97
CA VAL A 197 2.09 16.71 12.61
C VAL A 197 2.35 16.74 11.11
N TRP A 198 2.82 15.64 10.55
CA TRP A 198 3.07 15.50 9.11
C TRP A 198 2.07 14.57 8.43
N TRP A 199 1.60 13.56 9.12
CA TRP A 199 0.62 12.55 8.72
C TRP A 199 0.12 11.84 9.97
N GLN A 200 -0.91 11.02 9.84
CA GLN A 200 -1.30 10.06 10.86
C GLN A 200 -0.44 8.80 10.74
N ASN A 201 0.17 8.36 11.83
CA ASN A 201 0.96 7.14 11.82
C ASN A 201 0.06 5.91 11.65
N ASP A 202 0.46 5.01 10.75
CA ASP A 202 -0.11 3.67 10.63
C ASP A 202 0.89 2.64 11.16
N PRO A 203 0.62 2.05 12.34
CA PRO A 203 1.47 1.02 12.93
C PRO A 203 1.26 -0.36 12.29
N ASP A 204 0.36 -0.49 11.32
CA ASP A 204 -0.22 -1.71 10.80
C ASP A 204 -1.29 -2.35 11.68
N VAL A 205 -1.78 -3.51 11.24
CA VAL A 205 -2.91 -4.19 11.84
C VAL A 205 -2.62 -4.69 13.25
N SER A 206 -3.66 -4.65 14.07
CA SER A 206 -3.72 -5.30 15.35
C SER A 206 -4.58 -6.56 15.26
N TYR A 207 -4.19 -7.60 15.98
CA TYR A 207 -4.91 -8.87 16.06
C TYR A 207 -5.74 -8.91 17.33
N LEU A 208 -7.01 -9.32 17.23
CA LEU A 208 -7.95 -9.36 18.37
C LEU A 208 -7.87 -10.68 19.13
N ALA A 209 -7.48 -11.76 18.48
CA ALA A 209 -7.46 -13.09 19.09
C ALA A 209 -6.06 -13.71 19.07
N PRO A 210 -5.61 -14.30 20.21
CA PRO A 210 -4.29 -14.91 20.32
C PRO A 210 -4.15 -16.24 19.54
N LYS A 211 -5.25 -16.79 19.04
CA LYS A 211 -5.33 -18.13 18.44
C LYS A 211 -5.63 -18.15 16.94
N LEU A 212 -5.67 -17.01 16.28
CA LEU A 212 -5.91 -17.02 14.84
C LEU A 212 -4.73 -17.66 14.11
N GLU A 213 -4.94 -18.88 13.68
CA GLU A 213 -4.11 -19.53 12.67
C GLU A 213 -4.25 -18.75 11.37
N SER A 214 -3.37 -17.80 11.18
CA SER A 214 -3.21 -17.20 9.86
C SER A 214 -2.82 -18.32 8.90
N ARG A 215 -3.58 -18.49 7.82
CA ARG A 215 -3.20 -19.40 6.73
C ARG A 215 -1.96 -18.93 5.97
N ARG A 216 -1.44 -17.74 6.28
CA ARG A 216 -0.16 -17.24 5.77
C ARG A 216 0.96 -17.86 6.58
N VAL A 217 1.82 -18.60 5.90
CA VAL A 217 3.04 -19.20 6.45
C VAL A 217 3.81 -18.14 7.25
N GLY A 218 3.97 -18.36 8.55
CA GLY A 218 4.75 -17.50 9.44
C GLY A 218 3.95 -16.51 10.30
N PHE A 219 2.65 -16.38 10.15
CA PHE A 219 1.80 -15.49 10.97
C PHE A 219 1.15 -16.22 12.15
N THR A 220 1.91 -16.84 13.00
CA THR A 220 1.40 -17.37 14.26
C THR A 220 1.67 -16.35 15.35
N PRO A 221 0.65 -15.80 16.03
CA PRO A 221 0.86 -14.93 17.20
C PRO A 221 1.72 -15.68 18.22
N GLN A 222 2.87 -15.15 18.56
CA GLN A 222 3.75 -15.76 19.56
C GLN A 222 3.29 -15.39 20.98
N GLY A 223 2.09 -15.87 21.34
CA GLY A 223 1.57 -15.78 22.70
C GLY A 223 0.84 -14.47 23.01
N GLU A 224 0.01 -14.56 24.02
CA GLU A 224 -0.87 -13.50 24.51
C GLU A 224 -0.14 -12.22 24.90
N GLY A 225 1.06 -12.32 25.47
CA GLY A 225 1.86 -11.16 25.88
C GLY A 225 2.29 -10.27 24.74
N MET A 226 2.57 -10.82 23.56
CA MET A 226 3.03 -10.04 22.40
C MET A 226 1.90 -9.17 21.81
N TRP A 227 0.73 -9.74 21.57
CA TRP A 227 -0.37 -8.98 20.98
C TRP A 227 -0.96 -7.98 22.00
N ARG A 228 -1.02 -8.31 23.29
CA ARG A 228 -1.40 -7.36 24.33
C ARG A 228 -0.46 -6.16 24.40
N THR A 229 0.85 -6.41 24.29
CA THR A 229 1.85 -5.35 24.22
C THR A 229 1.66 -4.49 22.99
N TRP A 230 1.41 -5.11 21.82
CA TRP A 230 1.16 -4.40 20.58
C TRP A 230 -0.06 -3.49 20.66
N HIS A 231 -1.18 -4.01 21.16
CA HIS A 231 -2.39 -3.22 21.41
C HIS A 231 -2.16 -2.07 22.38
N ALA A 232 -1.51 -2.35 23.51
CA ALA A 232 -1.25 -1.33 24.52
C ALA A 232 -0.41 -0.18 23.95
N ILE A 233 0.66 -0.50 23.23
CA ILE A 233 1.52 0.53 22.63
C ILE A 233 0.77 1.31 21.55
N ASN A 234 0.09 0.67 20.62
CA ASN A 234 -0.67 1.37 19.58
C ASN A 234 -1.75 2.27 20.16
N THR A 235 -2.40 1.85 21.26
CA THR A 235 -3.36 2.69 21.99
C THR A 235 -2.70 3.88 22.67
N LEU A 236 -1.51 3.71 23.22
CA LEU A 236 -0.80 4.76 23.96
C LEU A 236 -0.14 5.80 23.05
N VAL A 237 0.39 5.37 21.92
CA VAL A 237 1.08 6.27 20.99
C VAL A 237 0.15 6.96 19.99
N GLY A 238 -1.10 6.56 19.93
CA GLY A 238 -2.05 7.06 18.94
C GLY A 238 -1.83 6.41 17.57
N GLY A 239 -2.30 7.08 16.51
CA GLY A 239 -2.21 6.59 15.15
C GLY A 239 -3.47 5.85 14.69
N THR A 240 -3.37 5.21 13.53
CA THR A 240 -4.50 4.48 12.93
C THR A 240 -4.75 3.18 13.66
N ALA A 241 -5.99 2.94 14.11
CA ALA A 241 -6.41 1.66 14.63
C ALA A 241 -6.92 0.78 13.48
N MET A 242 -6.19 -0.28 13.17
CA MET A 242 -6.52 -1.19 12.06
C MET A 242 -6.61 -2.64 12.57
N ILE A 243 -7.63 -3.37 12.11
CA ILE A 243 -7.88 -4.76 12.45
C ILE A 243 -7.95 -5.57 11.15
N SER A 244 -7.28 -6.70 11.09
CA SER A 244 -7.32 -7.63 9.96
C SER A 244 -7.51 -9.06 10.43
N GLU A 245 -8.76 -9.41 10.69
CA GLU A 245 -9.15 -10.74 11.17
C GLU A 245 -10.43 -11.22 10.52
N PRO A 246 -10.65 -12.53 10.40
CA PRO A 246 -11.92 -13.10 9.95
C PRO A 246 -12.97 -12.95 11.04
N ILE A 247 -13.60 -11.77 11.09
CA ILE A 247 -14.61 -11.38 12.12
C ILE A 247 -15.92 -12.19 12.05
N ASN A 248 -16.07 -13.05 11.04
CA ASN A 248 -17.23 -13.93 10.85
C ASN A 248 -17.06 -15.33 11.48
N LYS A 249 -15.98 -15.58 12.21
CA LYS A 249 -15.79 -16.82 12.95
C LYS A 249 -16.22 -16.64 14.39
N ASP A 250 -16.98 -17.61 14.91
CA ASP A 250 -17.59 -17.61 16.26
C ASP A 250 -16.58 -17.57 17.43
N ASP A 251 -15.29 -17.49 17.13
CA ASP A 251 -14.19 -17.55 18.10
C ASP A 251 -13.50 -16.18 18.37
N VAL A 252 -14.12 -15.06 17.95
CA VAL A 252 -13.63 -13.69 18.23
C VAL A 252 -14.26 -13.16 19.50
#